data_e0d7d32dd845e8b6822e76650bb0325a
#
_entry.id   e0d7d32dd845e8b6822e76650bb0325a
#
_cell.length_a   1.000
_cell.length_b   1.000
_cell.length_c   1.000
_cell.angle_alpha   90.00
_cell.angle_beta   90.00
_cell.angle_gamma   90.00
#
_symmetry.space_group_name_H-M   'P 1'
#
loop_
_entity.id
_entity.type
_entity.pdbx_description
1 polymer ?
#
loop_
_entity_poly.entity_id
_entity_poly.type
_entity_poly.pdbx_seq_one_letter_code
_entity_poly.pdbx_strand_id
1 'polypeptide(L)'
;METSDSKEKEALVREELIRTATIADLDEISQLEALCFPPAEAASRDAFKWRLLAYPTHFWVLEQGGKILSFINGPVTQEKDLKDEMYDDPNFCDEEGEWQMVFGVVTHPKHQHQGLASRLMLRFIEEVQIERRKGIVLTCKDEKITFYEQFGFKNEGISSSVHGGVAWYQMRLIF
;
A
#
# COMPACT_ATOMS: atom_id res chain seq x y z
N MET A 1 20.08 -16.98 28.90
CA MET A 1 18.79 -17.62 28.82
C MET A 1 17.92 -16.84 27.83
N GLU A 2 17.77 -17.32 26.62
CA GLU A 2 16.83 -16.70 25.67
C GLU A 2 15.42 -16.95 26.19
N THR A 3 14.65 -15.88 26.31
CA THR A 3 13.28 -15.95 26.78
C THR A 3 12.39 -16.58 25.69
N SER A 4 11.33 -17.26 26.09
CA SER A 4 10.32 -17.84 25.19
C SER A 4 9.83 -16.82 24.15
N ASP A 5 9.71 -15.56 24.57
CA ASP A 5 9.29 -14.43 23.74
C ASP A 5 10.29 -14.11 22.59
N SER A 6 11.58 -14.28 22.83
CA SER A 6 12.62 -14.09 21.80
C SER A 6 12.55 -15.17 20.73
N LYS A 7 12.30 -16.41 21.12
CA LYS A 7 12.16 -17.54 20.19
C LYS A 7 10.88 -17.48 19.35
N GLU A 8 9.79 -17.01 19.94
CA GLU A 8 8.54 -16.79 19.22
C GLU A 8 8.67 -15.65 18.20
N LYS A 9 9.34 -14.56 18.55
CA LYS A 9 9.63 -13.46 17.62
C LYS A 9 10.55 -13.90 16.48
N GLU A 10 11.58 -14.70 16.76
CA GLU A 10 12.44 -15.27 15.71
C GLU A 10 11.68 -16.24 14.80
N ALA A 11 10.79 -17.06 15.35
CA ALA A 11 9.96 -17.97 14.57
C ALA A 11 8.97 -17.21 13.67
N LEU A 12 8.35 -16.13 14.18
CA LEU A 12 7.45 -15.27 13.40
C LEU A 12 8.18 -14.56 12.24
N VAL A 13 9.40 -14.09 12.47
CA VAL A 13 10.23 -13.47 11.41
C VAL A 13 10.61 -14.50 10.33
N ARG A 14 10.85 -15.76 10.71
CA ARG A 14 11.15 -16.85 9.75
C ARG A 14 9.94 -17.25 8.92
N GLU A 15 8.72 -16.98 9.38
CA GLU A 15 7.46 -17.27 8.68
C GLU A 15 6.90 -16.08 7.90
N GLU A 16 7.66 -14.98 7.80
CA GLU A 16 7.24 -13.81 7.03
C GLU A 16 7.26 -14.10 5.53
N LEU A 17 6.16 -13.79 4.86
CA LEU A 17 6.00 -13.92 3.43
C LEU A 17 5.43 -12.63 2.83
N ILE A 18 6.10 -12.12 1.80
CA ILE A 18 5.60 -11.02 0.97
C ILE A 18 5.16 -11.62 -0.36
N ARG A 19 3.91 -11.43 -0.72
CA ARG A 19 3.28 -12.01 -1.92
C ARG A 19 2.22 -11.09 -2.49
N THR A 20 1.79 -11.36 -3.72
CA THR A 20 0.59 -10.74 -4.28
C THR A 20 -0.66 -11.27 -3.59
N ALA A 21 -1.66 -10.40 -3.44
CA ALA A 21 -2.94 -10.76 -2.86
C ALA A 21 -3.81 -11.54 -3.86
N THR A 22 -4.76 -12.29 -3.32
CA THR A 22 -5.80 -12.99 -4.09
C THR A 22 -7.19 -12.60 -3.58
N ILE A 23 -8.22 -12.97 -4.30
CA ILE A 23 -9.60 -12.73 -3.88
C ILE A 23 -9.94 -13.42 -2.54
N ALA A 24 -9.26 -14.49 -2.20
CA ALA A 24 -9.41 -15.16 -0.91
C ALA A 24 -8.96 -14.29 0.28
N ASP A 25 -8.15 -13.27 0.04
CA ASP A 25 -7.66 -12.34 1.06
C ASP A 25 -8.62 -11.16 1.33
N LEU A 26 -9.71 -11.06 0.58
CA LEU A 26 -10.61 -9.90 0.59
C LEU A 26 -11.11 -9.52 1.98
N ASP A 27 -11.63 -10.47 2.74
CA ASP A 27 -12.21 -10.18 4.05
C ASP A 27 -11.15 -9.73 5.06
N GLU A 28 -9.99 -10.38 5.06
CA GLU A 28 -8.87 -10.03 5.94
C GLU A 28 -8.30 -8.64 5.61
N ILE A 29 -8.15 -8.31 4.33
CA ILE A 29 -7.72 -6.99 3.86
C ILE A 29 -8.72 -5.92 4.28
N SER A 30 -10.01 -6.15 4.06
CA SER A 30 -11.08 -5.21 4.41
C SER A 30 -11.14 -4.95 5.91
N GLN A 31 -10.98 -5.98 6.72
CA GLN A 31 -10.94 -5.86 8.19
C GLN A 31 -9.72 -5.07 8.65
N LEU A 32 -8.56 -5.31 8.06
CA LEU A 32 -7.33 -4.60 8.40
C LEU A 32 -7.44 -3.10 8.07
N GLU A 33 -8.00 -2.74 6.91
CA GLU A 33 -8.28 -1.35 6.54
C GLU A 33 -9.16 -0.66 7.58
N ALA A 34 -10.24 -1.31 7.98
CA ALA A 34 -11.18 -0.77 8.95
C ALA A 34 -10.56 -0.55 10.34
N LEU A 35 -9.53 -1.33 10.70
CA LEU A 35 -8.76 -1.14 11.94
C LEU A 35 -7.84 0.09 11.87
N CYS A 36 -7.38 0.45 10.67
CA CYS A 36 -6.33 1.45 10.48
C CYS A 36 -6.85 2.85 10.17
N PHE A 37 -8.06 2.97 9.60
CA PHE A 37 -8.61 4.24 9.15
C PHE A 37 -10.01 4.49 9.71
N PRO A 38 -10.34 5.78 9.98
CA PRO A 38 -11.71 6.16 10.30
C PRO A 38 -12.65 5.89 9.10
N PRO A 39 -13.97 5.71 9.33
CA PRO A 39 -14.92 5.38 8.25
C PRO A 39 -14.92 6.36 7.06
N ALA A 40 -14.62 7.65 7.30
CA ALA A 40 -14.55 8.65 6.23
C ALA A 40 -13.36 8.44 5.27
N GLU A 41 -12.34 7.70 5.67
CA GLU A 41 -11.12 7.47 4.89
C GLU A 41 -10.97 6.03 4.42
N ALA A 42 -11.52 5.06 5.17
CA ALA A 42 -11.38 3.64 4.86
C ALA A 42 -12.07 3.27 3.55
N ALA A 43 -11.36 2.53 2.70
CA ALA A 43 -11.95 1.91 1.52
C ALA A 43 -12.91 0.79 1.94
N SER A 44 -13.99 0.63 1.17
CA SER A 44 -15.01 -0.39 1.43
C SER A 44 -14.54 -1.78 0.98
N ARG A 45 -15.21 -2.82 1.48
CA ARG A 45 -15.02 -4.19 1.01
C ARG A 45 -15.25 -4.32 -0.49
N ASP A 46 -16.29 -3.66 -1.01
CA ASP A 46 -16.59 -3.66 -2.44
C ASP A 46 -15.48 -2.99 -3.27
N ALA A 47 -14.87 -1.93 -2.75
CA ALA A 47 -13.71 -1.30 -3.39
C ALA A 47 -12.53 -2.29 -3.47
N PHE A 48 -12.19 -2.98 -2.40
CA PHE A 48 -11.13 -3.98 -2.42
C PHE A 48 -11.46 -5.16 -3.34
N LYS A 49 -12.72 -5.55 -3.42
CA LYS A 49 -13.14 -6.62 -4.32
C LYS A 49 -12.82 -6.28 -5.78
N TRP A 50 -13.23 -5.10 -6.25
CA TRP A 50 -12.95 -4.72 -7.64
C TRP A 50 -11.44 -4.52 -7.87
N ARG A 51 -10.70 -4.00 -6.89
CA ARG A 51 -9.24 -3.83 -7.00
C ARG A 51 -8.51 -5.16 -7.12
N LEU A 52 -8.87 -6.14 -6.32
CA LEU A 52 -8.31 -7.49 -6.39
C LEU A 52 -8.61 -8.19 -7.72
N LEU A 53 -9.75 -7.87 -8.33
CA LEU A 53 -10.12 -8.40 -9.65
C LEU A 53 -9.44 -7.64 -10.79
N ALA A 54 -9.29 -6.31 -10.67
CA ALA A 54 -8.75 -5.45 -11.71
C ALA A 54 -7.22 -5.48 -11.79
N TYR A 55 -6.52 -5.46 -10.65
CA TYR A 55 -5.06 -5.39 -10.63
C TYR A 55 -4.41 -6.26 -9.53
N PRO A 56 -4.66 -7.57 -9.52
CA PRO A 56 -4.12 -8.45 -8.46
C PRO A 56 -2.59 -8.46 -8.40
N THR A 57 -1.90 -8.23 -9.53
CA THR A 57 -0.43 -8.19 -9.60
C THR A 57 0.18 -6.91 -9.01
N HIS A 58 -0.64 -5.89 -8.74
CA HIS A 58 -0.25 -4.63 -8.12
C HIS A 58 -0.83 -4.48 -6.71
N PHE A 59 -1.24 -5.58 -6.12
CA PHE A 59 -1.76 -5.68 -4.77
C PHE A 59 -0.89 -6.65 -3.97
N TRP A 60 -0.10 -6.12 -3.03
CA TRP A 60 0.89 -6.90 -2.27
C TRP A 60 0.54 -6.93 -0.80
N VAL A 61 0.73 -8.09 -0.20
CA VAL A 61 0.53 -8.32 1.24
C VAL A 61 1.80 -8.85 1.88
N LEU A 62 1.98 -8.51 3.14
CA LEU A 62 2.97 -9.10 4.03
C LEU A 62 2.22 -9.88 5.09
N GLU A 63 2.50 -11.18 5.18
CA GLU A 63 1.93 -12.03 6.21
C GLU A 63 3.00 -12.59 7.14
N GLN A 64 2.62 -12.83 8.37
CA GLN A 64 3.42 -13.55 9.36
C GLN A 64 2.54 -14.62 10.01
N GLY A 65 3.03 -15.86 10.05
CA GLY A 65 2.26 -16.97 10.60
C GLY A 65 0.90 -17.17 9.92
N GLY A 66 0.81 -16.89 8.61
CA GLY A 66 -0.43 -17.02 7.85
C GLY A 66 -1.43 -15.88 8.04
N LYS A 67 -1.07 -14.81 8.76
CA LYS A 67 -1.92 -13.64 9.01
C LYS A 67 -1.39 -12.42 8.28
N ILE A 68 -2.24 -11.71 7.53
CA ILE A 68 -1.89 -10.47 6.86
C ILE A 68 -1.76 -9.35 7.89
N LEU A 69 -0.56 -8.75 7.96
CA LEU A 69 -0.24 -7.65 8.87
C LEU A 69 -0.02 -6.33 8.16
N SER A 70 0.25 -6.35 6.87
CA SER A 70 0.47 -5.14 6.08
C SER A 70 0.09 -5.39 4.63
N PHE A 71 -0.38 -4.35 3.93
CA PHE A 71 -0.60 -4.42 2.50
C PHE A 71 -0.38 -3.07 1.82
N ILE A 72 -0.11 -3.13 0.52
CA ILE A 72 0.04 -1.99 -0.38
C ILE A 72 -0.67 -2.31 -1.69
N ASN A 73 -1.38 -1.34 -2.24
CA ASN A 73 -2.05 -1.53 -3.51
C ASN A 73 -2.25 -0.25 -4.29
N GLY A 74 -2.39 -0.38 -5.59
CA GLY A 74 -2.78 0.66 -6.50
C GLY A 74 -2.68 0.24 -7.95
N PRO A 75 -3.44 0.89 -8.84
CA PRO A 75 -3.40 0.57 -10.26
C PRO A 75 -2.17 1.14 -10.94
N VAL A 76 -1.82 0.57 -12.08
CA VAL A 76 -0.99 1.21 -13.09
C VAL A 76 -1.88 2.02 -14.01
N THR A 77 -1.44 3.21 -14.42
CA THR A 77 -2.24 4.13 -15.23
C THR A 77 -1.34 4.96 -16.14
N GLN A 78 -1.93 5.53 -17.20
CA GLN A 78 -1.27 6.54 -18.05
C GLN A 78 -1.25 7.93 -17.40
N GLU A 79 -2.11 8.16 -16.41
CA GLU A 79 -2.19 9.43 -15.71
C GLU A 79 -0.95 9.68 -14.85
N LYS A 80 -0.42 10.89 -14.95
CA LYS A 80 0.77 11.27 -14.21
C LYS A 80 0.52 11.50 -12.73
N ASP A 81 -0.64 12.01 -12.38
CA ASP A 81 -1.00 12.39 -11.01
C ASP A 81 -2.11 11.51 -10.47
N LEU A 82 -2.10 11.27 -9.16
CA LEU A 82 -3.15 10.53 -8.49
C LEU A 82 -4.36 11.44 -8.27
N LYS A 83 -5.52 11.00 -8.73
CA LYS A 83 -6.81 11.72 -8.64
C LYS A 83 -7.81 10.93 -7.81
N ASP A 84 -8.68 11.62 -7.08
CA ASP A 84 -9.71 10.97 -6.23
C ASP A 84 -10.64 10.05 -7.03
N GLU A 85 -10.93 10.38 -8.29
CA GLU A 85 -11.77 9.57 -9.18
C GLU A 85 -11.23 8.16 -9.41
N MET A 86 -9.90 7.99 -9.31
CA MET A 86 -9.26 6.68 -9.49
C MET A 86 -9.66 5.65 -8.44
N TYR A 87 -10.01 6.09 -7.22
CA TYR A 87 -10.37 5.19 -6.13
C TYR A 87 -11.62 4.36 -6.43
N ASP A 88 -12.52 4.87 -7.26
CA ASP A 88 -13.83 4.27 -7.55
C ASP A 88 -14.03 3.91 -9.02
N ASP A 89 -13.09 4.24 -9.91
CA ASP A 89 -13.23 4.04 -11.35
C ASP A 89 -12.12 3.11 -11.90
N PRO A 90 -12.47 1.83 -12.19
CA PRO A 90 -11.51 0.88 -12.77
C PRO A 90 -11.03 1.24 -14.18
N ASN A 91 -11.70 2.17 -14.87
CA ASN A 91 -11.30 2.60 -16.22
C ASN A 91 -9.95 3.34 -16.24
N PHE A 92 -9.46 3.83 -15.09
CA PHE A 92 -8.10 4.37 -14.99
C PHE A 92 -7.02 3.29 -14.99
N CYS A 93 -7.35 2.02 -14.72
CA CYS A 93 -6.40 0.92 -14.72
C CYS A 93 -5.98 0.60 -16.16
N ASP A 94 -4.68 0.66 -16.42
CA ASP A 94 -4.09 0.36 -17.72
C ASP A 94 -2.72 -0.31 -17.52
N GLU A 95 -2.63 -1.60 -17.81
CA GLU A 95 -1.39 -2.38 -17.65
C GLU A 95 -0.24 -1.86 -18.54
N GLU A 96 -0.54 -1.13 -19.60
CA GLU A 96 0.46 -0.44 -20.42
C GLU A 96 0.85 0.94 -19.86
N GLY A 97 0.31 1.31 -18.71
CA GLY A 97 0.54 2.61 -18.08
C GLY A 97 1.98 2.82 -17.63
N GLU A 98 2.39 4.07 -17.61
CA GLU A 98 3.74 4.48 -17.23
C GLU A 98 3.91 4.67 -15.72
N TRP A 99 2.81 4.86 -14.99
CA TRP A 99 2.84 5.25 -13.58
C TRP A 99 2.13 4.25 -12.70
N GLN A 100 2.81 3.82 -11.64
CA GLN A 100 2.23 3.02 -10.57
C GLN A 100 1.65 3.96 -9.51
N MET A 101 0.34 3.93 -9.33
CA MET A 101 -0.31 4.62 -8.21
C MET A 101 -0.29 3.75 -6.97
N VAL A 102 -0.30 4.39 -5.81
CA VAL A 102 -0.49 3.74 -4.51
C VAL A 102 -1.72 4.34 -3.85
N PHE A 103 -2.76 3.53 -3.67
CA PHE A 103 -4.00 3.94 -3.01
C PHE A 103 -3.91 3.87 -1.49
N GLY A 104 -3.10 2.98 -0.98
CA GLY A 104 -2.92 2.85 0.45
C GLY A 104 -1.76 1.94 0.83
N VAL A 105 -1.15 2.25 1.95
CA VAL A 105 -0.17 1.44 2.66
C VAL A 105 -0.68 1.28 4.08
N VAL A 106 -0.92 0.05 4.48
CA VAL A 106 -1.58 -0.28 5.74
C VAL A 106 -0.73 -1.23 6.54
N THR A 107 -0.60 -0.99 7.84
CA THR A 107 0.04 -1.90 8.79
C THR A 107 -0.85 -2.06 10.02
N HIS A 108 -1.03 -3.29 10.45
CA HIS A 108 -1.83 -3.62 11.63
C HIS A 108 -1.39 -2.76 12.83
N PRO A 109 -2.34 -2.13 13.57
CA PRO A 109 -2.01 -1.19 14.66
C PRO A 109 -1.10 -1.76 15.74
N LYS A 110 -1.21 -3.06 16.02
CA LYS A 110 -0.38 -3.76 17.02
C LYS A 110 1.01 -4.15 16.50
N HIS A 111 1.29 -3.95 15.22
CA HIS A 111 2.54 -4.37 14.56
C HIS A 111 3.27 -3.21 13.88
N GLN A 112 2.90 -1.97 14.22
CA GLN A 112 3.60 -0.78 13.73
C GLN A 112 4.99 -0.66 14.34
N HIS A 113 5.87 0.13 13.70
CA HIS A 113 7.25 0.38 14.13
C HIS A 113 8.13 -0.88 14.21
N GLN A 114 7.79 -1.90 13.43
CA GLN A 114 8.56 -3.14 13.29
C GLN A 114 9.19 -3.30 11.90
N GLY A 115 9.08 -2.27 11.05
CA GLY A 115 9.63 -2.26 9.71
C GLY A 115 8.81 -3.02 8.66
N LEU A 116 7.57 -3.44 8.96
CA LEU A 116 6.74 -4.20 8.02
C LEU A 116 6.41 -3.39 6.77
N ALA A 117 5.90 -2.16 6.94
CA ALA A 117 5.59 -1.28 5.81
C ALA A 117 6.84 -0.97 4.98
N SER A 118 7.99 -0.78 5.62
CA SER A 118 9.25 -0.52 4.93
C SER A 118 9.70 -1.69 4.06
N ARG A 119 9.64 -2.92 4.58
CA ARG A 119 9.98 -4.12 3.80
C ARG A 119 9.03 -4.33 2.63
N LEU A 120 7.75 -4.13 2.87
CA LEU A 120 6.72 -4.23 1.84
C LEU A 120 6.90 -3.17 0.75
N MET A 121 7.18 -1.92 1.13
CA MET A 121 7.44 -0.82 0.20
C MET A 121 8.68 -1.09 -0.65
N LEU A 122 9.76 -1.55 -0.07
CA LEU A 122 10.98 -1.89 -0.82
C LEU A 122 10.73 -2.97 -1.85
N ARG A 123 9.98 -4.02 -1.51
CA ARG A 123 9.60 -5.07 -2.46
C ARG A 123 8.70 -4.53 -3.56
N PHE A 124 7.74 -3.68 -3.22
CA PHE A 124 6.85 -3.05 -4.19
C PHE A 124 7.63 -2.17 -5.19
N ILE A 125 8.55 -1.35 -4.70
CA ILE A 125 9.42 -0.51 -5.53
C ILE A 125 10.24 -1.39 -6.50
N GLU A 126 10.84 -2.46 -6.00
CA GLU A 126 11.61 -3.39 -6.82
C GLU A 126 10.79 -3.98 -7.96
N GLU A 127 9.56 -4.42 -7.68
CA GLU A 127 8.66 -4.96 -8.71
C GLU A 127 8.28 -3.91 -9.76
N VAL A 128 7.99 -2.68 -9.35
CA VAL A 128 7.66 -1.58 -10.27
C VAL A 128 8.86 -1.24 -11.17
N GLN A 129 10.08 -1.29 -10.64
CA GLN A 129 11.30 -1.11 -11.43
C GLN A 129 11.50 -2.23 -12.44
N ILE A 130 11.26 -3.48 -12.06
CA ILE A 130 11.32 -4.64 -12.96
C ILE A 130 10.34 -4.48 -14.12
N GLU A 131 9.17 -3.94 -13.88
CA GLU A 131 8.16 -3.64 -14.90
C GLU A 131 8.54 -2.45 -15.80
N ARG A 132 9.61 -1.72 -15.47
CA ARG A 132 10.10 -0.55 -16.24
C ARG A 132 9.11 0.61 -16.32
N ARG A 133 8.30 0.82 -15.26
CA ARG A 133 7.45 1.99 -15.13
C ARG A 133 8.30 3.25 -14.90
N LYS A 134 7.75 4.42 -15.16
CA LYS A 134 8.45 5.70 -14.91
C LYS A 134 8.63 6.02 -13.45
N GLY A 135 7.71 5.58 -12.61
CA GLY A 135 7.78 5.83 -11.19
C GLY A 135 6.50 5.46 -10.44
N ILE A 136 6.46 5.89 -9.19
CA ILE A 136 5.38 5.62 -8.25
C ILE A 136 4.83 6.95 -7.73
N VAL A 137 3.50 7.05 -7.66
CA VAL A 137 2.81 8.24 -7.15
C VAL A 137 1.85 7.85 -6.05
N LEU A 138 1.87 8.60 -4.95
CA LEU A 138 0.94 8.43 -3.85
C LEU A 138 0.55 9.79 -3.27
N THR A 139 -0.49 9.80 -2.46
CA THR A 139 -0.80 10.92 -1.58
C THR A 139 -0.74 10.47 -0.13
N CYS A 140 -0.28 11.34 0.76
CA CYS A 140 -0.18 11.03 2.17
C CYS A 140 -0.51 12.23 3.03
N LYS A 141 -0.83 11.98 4.29
CA LYS A 141 -0.94 13.02 5.31
C LYS A 141 0.44 13.57 5.68
N ASP A 142 0.46 14.76 6.24
CA ASP A 142 1.67 15.49 6.65
C ASP A 142 2.63 14.63 7.49
N GLU A 143 2.12 13.92 8.49
CA GLU A 143 2.92 13.07 9.39
C GLU A 143 3.59 11.86 8.70
N LYS A 144 3.23 11.55 7.45
CA LYS A 144 3.80 10.44 6.68
C LYS A 144 4.84 10.87 5.65
N ILE A 145 5.03 12.15 5.41
CA ILE A 145 5.95 12.68 4.40
C ILE A 145 7.36 12.12 4.62
N THR A 146 7.88 12.23 5.83
CA THR A 146 9.24 11.75 6.17
C THR A 146 9.41 10.25 5.92
N PHE A 147 8.39 9.45 6.21
CA PHE A 147 8.41 8.03 5.94
C PHE A 147 8.64 7.73 4.45
N TYR A 148 7.92 8.40 3.56
CA TYR A 148 8.06 8.19 2.12
C TYR A 148 9.35 8.80 1.56
N GLU A 149 9.82 9.89 2.11
CA GLU A 149 11.10 10.48 1.71
C GLU A 149 12.29 9.54 1.91
N GLN A 150 12.23 8.62 2.88
CA GLN A 150 13.26 7.61 3.12
C GLN A 150 13.49 6.69 1.92
N PHE A 151 12.46 6.49 1.08
CA PHE A 151 12.54 5.66 -0.13
C PHE A 151 12.92 6.46 -1.39
N GLY A 152 13.10 7.77 -1.27
CA GLY A 152 13.42 8.65 -2.38
C GLY A 152 12.21 9.37 -2.99
N PHE A 153 11.02 9.23 -2.41
CA PHE A 153 9.87 10.02 -2.83
C PHE A 153 10.10 11.50 -2.55
N LYS A 154 9.72 12.34 -3.50
CA LYS A 154 9.76 13.80 -3.36
C LYS A 154 8.37 14.34 -3.10
N ASN A 155 8.25 15.25 -2.13
CA ASN A 155 7.03 15.94 -1.82
C ASN A 155 6.77 17.00 -2.93
N GLU A 156 5.65 16.86 -3.63
CA GLU A 156 5.21 17.79 -4.69
C GLU A 156 4.20 18.82 -4.18
N GLY A 157 3.96 18.87 -2.87
CA GLY A 157 3.04 19.80 -2.24
C GLY A 157 1.63 19.25 -2.07
N ILE A 158 0.72 20.13 -1.63
CA ILE A 158 -0.68 19.77 -1.41
C ILE A 158 -1.32 19.34 -2.74
N SER A 159 -1.93 18.16 -2.73
CA SER A 159 -2.64 17.60 -3.88
C SER A 159 -4.06 18.19 -3.99
N SER A 160 -4.72 17.91 -5.13
CA SER A 160 -6.13 18.25 -5.33
C SER A 160 -7.09 17.34 -4.57
N SER A 161 -6.59 16.28 -3.89
CA SER A 161 -7.42 15.34 -3.15
C SER A 161 -8.14 16.00 -1.98
N VAL A 162 -9.44 15.69 -1.87
CA VAL A 162 -10.29 16.10 -0.75
C VAL A 162 -10.79 14.89 0.06
N HIS A 163 -10.20 13.73 -0.17
CA HIS A 163 -10.58 12.47 0.47
C HIS A 163 -10.56 12.58 1.99
N GLY A 164 -11.65 12.17 2.64
CA GLY A 164 -11.79 12.21 4.08
C GLY A 164 -11.78 13.62 4.70
N GLY A 165 -11.84 14.68 3.91
CA GLY A 165 -11.85 16.07 4.38
C GLY A 165 -10.54 16.56 5.00
N VAL A 166 -9.41 15.93 4.70
CA VAL A 166 -8.07 16.28 5.19
C VAL A 166 -7.14 16.67 4.06
N ALA A 167 -6.03 17.35 4.40
CA ALA A 167 -5.01 17.72 3.42
C ALA A 167 -4.14 16.52 3.06
N TRP A 168 -3.94 16.30 1.76
CA TRP A 168 -3.10 15.23 1.20
C TRP A 168 -1.96 15.84 0.39
N TYR A 169 -0.76 15.32 0.59
CA TYR A 169 0.45 15.71 -0.12
C TYR A 169 0.79 14.69 -1.18
N GLN A 170 1.03 15.14 -2.42
CA GLN A 170 1.46 14.23 -3.48
C GLN A 170 2.94 13.95 -3.36
N MET A 171 3.28 12.67 -3.36
CA MET A 171 4.65 12.17 -3.30
C MET A 171 4.94 11.37 -4.57
N ARG A 172 6.11 11.62 -5.17
CA ARG A 172 6.52 10.96 -6.41
C ARG A 172 7.92 10.39 -6.29
N LEU A 173 8.07 9.12 -6.69
CA LEU A 173 9.36 8.46 -6.87
C LEU A 173 9.58 8.23 -8.35
N ILE A 174 10.64 8.81 -8.91
CA ILE A 174 11.01 8.66 -10.33
C ILE A 174 12.20 7.71 -10.44
N PHE A 175 12.11 6.78 -11.37
CA PHE A 175 13.18 5.82 -11.66
C PHE A 175 14.12 6.28 -12.77
#